data_7d6f647012f614b1fae4bdec9269a031
#
_entry.id   7d6f647012f614b1fae4bdec9269a031
#
_cell.length_a   1.000
_cell.length_b   1.000
_cell.length_c   1.000
_cell.angle_alpha   90.00
_cell.angle_beta   90.00
_cell.angle_gamma   90.00
#
_symmetry.space_group_name_H-M   'P 1'
#
loop_
_entity.id
_entity.type
_entity.pdbx_description
1 polymer ?
#
loop_
_entity_poly.entity_id
_entity_poly.type
_entity_poly.pdbx_seq_one_letter_code
_entity_poly.pdbx_strand_id
1 'polypeptide(L)'
;NYESKSQGTVLTKSYVYELYKDENYLKQTYYRSQGKKVLETLRKKFGLKDYISPTEIDTDKKFVFIIDEINRGEISKIFGELFFSIDPGYRGEMGSISTQYSNLHETNEKFYIPENVYIIGTMNDIDRSVDTFDFAMRRRFRFVEITAESQLGMLDEALGDGAEEAKIRLRNLTASIEKVEELSS
;
A
#
# COMPACT_ATOMS: atom_id res chain seq x y z
N ASN A 1 -17.39 -38.68 45.18
CA ASN A 1 -16.59 -38.56 43.96
C ASN A 1 -16.93 -37.23 43.29
N TYR A 2 -16.20 -36.19 43.67
CA TYR A 2 -16.21 -34.95 42.94
C TYR A 2 -15.06 -34.97 41.94
N GLU A 3 -15.36 -35.24 40.68
CA GLU A 3 -14.46 -34.97 39.56
C GLU A 3 -14.51 -33.46 39.31
N SER A 4 -13.54 -32.73 39.81
CA SER A 4 -13.27 -31.36 39.35
C SER A 4 -12.73 -31.45 37.91
N LYS A 5 -13.56 -31.26 36.92
CA LYS A 5 -13.12 -30.93 35.56
C LYS A 5 -12.38 -29.61 35.66
N SER A 6 -11.05 -29.65 35.62
CA SER A 6 -10.24 -28.47 35.40
C SER A 6 -10.65 -27.89 34.07
N GLN A 7 -11.35 -26.76 34.06
CA GLN A 7 -11.54 -25.96 32.86
C GLN A 7 -10.13 -25.58 32.39
N GLY A 8 -9.70 -26.21 31.30
CA GLY A 8 -8.44 -25.88 30.67
C GLY A 8 -8.49 -24.42 30.23
N THR A 9 -7.68 -23.62 30.88
CA THR A 9 -7.61 -22.20 30.57
C THR A 9 -6.90 -22.05 29.24
N VAL A 10 -7.60 -21.54 28.25
CA VAL A 10 -7.09 -21.34 26.89
C VAL A 10 -6.26 -20.06 26.87
N LEU A 11 -5.00 -20.19 26.50
CA LEU A 11 -4.14 -19.06 26.21
C LEU A 11 -4.63 -18.40 24.91
N THR A 12 -5.12 -17.17 24.98
CA THR A 12 -5.64 -16.47 23.80
C THR A 12 -4.50 -15.96 22.90
N LYS A 13 -4.76 -15.90 21.60
CA LYS A 13 -3.82 -15.32 20.62
C LYS A 13 -3.49 -13.87 20.96
N SER A 14 -4.48 -13.08 21.36
CA SER A 14 -4.31 -11.68 21.76
C SER A 14 -3.35 -11.54 22.94
N TYR A 15 -3.49 -12.38 23.96
CA TYR A 15 -2.59 -12.34 25.11
C TYR A 15 -1.14 -12.61 24.72
N VAL A 16 -0.89 -13.59 23.85
CA VAL A 16 0.46 -13.89 23.36
C VAL A 16 1.00 -12.73 22.53
N TYR A 17 0.15 -12.08 21.74
CA TYR A 17 0.53 -10.94 20.92
C TYR A 17 0.87 -9.71 21.76
N GLU A 18 0.11 -9.39 22.79
CA GLU A 18 0.43 -8.30 23.70
C GLU A 18 1.72 -8.59 24.51
N LEU A 19 1.93 -9.83 24.92
CA LEU A 19 3.17 -10.25 25.57
C LEU A 19 4.38 -10.19 24.61
N TYR A 20 4.16 -10.37 23.32
CA TYR A 20 5.20 -10.21 22.29
C TYR A 20 5.57 -8.74 22.10
N LYS A 21 4.60 -7.82 22.19
CA LYS A 21 4.82 -6.37 22.13
C LYS A 21 5.55 -5.84 23.38
N ASP A 22 5.13 -6.29 24.55
CA ASP A 22 5.71 -5.89 25.83
C ASP A 22 5.89 -7.11 26.73
N GLU A 23 7.12 -7.51 26.95
CA GLU A 23 7.45 -8.63 27.83
C GLU A 23 7.00 -8.41 29.29
N ASN A 24 6.66 -7.18 29.66
CA ASN A 24 6.13 -6.83 30.97
C ASN A 24 4.60 -6.77 31.02
N TYR A 25 3.94 -7.02 29.89
CA TYR A 25 2.49 -7.03 29.84
C TYR A 25 1.89 -7.94 30.92
N LEU A 26 0.98 -7.39 31.72
CA LEU A 26 0.30 -8.06 32.84
C LEU A 26 1.26 -8.91 33.71
N LYS A 27 2.21 -8.25 34.37
CA LYS A 27 3.26 -8.89 35.21
C LYS A 27 2.77 -9.95 36.21
N GLN A 28 1.53 -9.88 36.63
CA GLN A 28 0.96 -10.72 37.71
C GLN A 28 0.00 -11.80 37.22
N THR A 29 -0.05 -12.11 35.92
CA THR A 29 -0.96 -13.12 35.40
C THR A 29 -0.36 -14.53 35.46
N TYR A 30 -1.21 -15.48 35.85
CA TYR A 30 -0.90 -16.90 35.96
C TYR A 30 -0.37 -17.51 34.64
N TYR A 31 -0.75 -16.94 33.49
CA TYR A 31 -0.43 -17.48 32.17
C TYR A 31 0.85 -16.93 31.54
N ARG A 32 1.57 -16.07 32.22
CA ARG A 32 2.78 -15.44 31.69
C ARG A 32 3.85 -16.46 31.33
N SER A 33 4.03 -17.50 32.15
CA SER A 33 5.03 -18.55 31.90
C SER A 33 4.69 -19.37 30.65
N GLN A 34 3.40 -19.66 30.42
CA GLN A 34 2.95 -20.36 29.22
C GLN A 34 3.06 -19.48 27.98
N GLY A 35 2.68 -18.21 28.08
CA GLY A 35 2.84 -17.24 26.99
C GLY A 35 4.30 -17.09 26.56
N LYS A 36 5.22 -16.97 27.51
CA LYS A 36 6.67 -16.95 27.21
C LYS A 36 7.17 -18.20 26.53
N LYS A 37 6.73 -19.40 26.98
CA LYS A 37 7.08 -20.67 26.29
C LYS A 37 6.58 -20.72 24.85
N VAL A 38 5.39 -20.17 24.59
CA VAL A 38 4.85 -20.06 23.22
C VAL A 38 5.74 -19.13 22.40
N LEU A 39 6.10 -17.95 22.88
CA LEU A 39 6.99 -17.03 22.19
C LEU A 39 8.37 -17.63 21.92
N GLU A 40 8.97 -18.31 22.90
CA GLU A 40 10.23 -19.04 22.71
C GLU A 40 10.11 -20.11 21.61
N THR A 41 8.99 -20.83 21.58
CA THR A 41 8.74 -21.83 20.54
C THR A 41 8.61 -21.20 19.17
N LEU A 42 7.93 -20.05 19.08
CA LEU A 42 7.78 -19.30 17.84
C LEU A 42 9.14 -18.76 17.35
N ARG A 43 9.96 -18.23 18.27
CA ARG A 43 11.33 -17.79 17.94
C ARG A 43 12.20 -18.95 17.42
N LYS A 44 12.18 -20.09 18.10
CA LYS A 44 13.02 -21.26 17.74
C LYS A 44 12.57 -21.99 16.48
N LYS A 45 11.26 -22.20 16.31
CA LYS A 45 10.73 -23.03 15.20
C LYS A 45 10.41 -22.22 13.94
N PHE A 46 9.98 -20.97 14.10
CA PHE A 46 9.46 -20.15 13.01
C PHE A 46 10.27 -18.87 12.77
N GLY A 47 11.36 -18.68 13.50
CA GLY A 47 12.24 -17.53 13.31
C GLY A 47 11.59 -16.20 13.67
N LEU A 48 10.64 -16.18 14.63
CA LEU A 48 10.01 -14.95 15.09
C LEU A 48 11.08 -13.99 15.62
N LYS A 49 11.21 -12.84 14.99
CA LYS A 49 12.13 -11.76 15.40
C LYS A 49 11.57 -11.00 16.60
N ASP A 50 12.39 -10.18 17.23
CA ASP A 50 11.91 -9.30 18.29
C ASP A 50 10.92 -8.27 17.74
N TYR A 51 9.96 -7.88 18.60
CA TYR A 51 8.97 -6.89 18.25
C TYR A 51 9.64 -5.53 18.09
N ILE A 52 9.50 -4.96 16.93
CA ILE A 52 9.87 -3.57 16.66
C ILE A 52 8.58 -2.76 16.76
N SER A 53 8.51 -1.88 17.75
CA SER A 53 7.33 -1.01 17.92
C SER A 53 7.11 -0.18 16.65
N PRO A 54 5.89 -0.13 16.11
CA PRO A 54 5.59 0.76 14.99
C PRO A 54 5.77 2.24 15.32
N THR A 55 5.95 2.59 16.62
CA THR A 55 6.18 3.97 17.05
C THR A 55 7.56 4.53 16.69
N GLU A 56 8.51 3.68 16.29
CA GLU A 56 9.72 4.12 15.59
C GLU A 56 9.49 4.06 14.07
N ILE A 57 8.49 4.79 13.60
CA ILE A 57 8.35 5.05 12.17
C ILE A 57 9.58 5.85 11.76
N ASP A 58 10.46 5.21 10.99
CA ASP A 58 11.59 5.90 10.36
C ASP A 58 11.02 6.88 9.32
N THR A 59 10.75 8.09 9.76
CA THR A 59 10.16 9.16 8.92
C THR A 59 11.11 9.61 7.82
N ASP A 60 12.41 9.31 7.93
CA ASP A 60 13.41 9.67 6.94
C ASP A 60 13.37 8.73 5.73
N LYS A 61 12.92 7.50 5.91
CA LYS A 61 12.69 6.56 4.80
C LYS A 61 11.43 6.91 4.05
N LYS A 62 11.55 6.98 2.74
CA LYS A 62 10.43 7.18 1.81
C LYS A 62 10.07 5.86 1.16
N PHE A 63 8.80 5.56 1.13
CA PHE A 63 8.27 4.36 0.50
C PHE A 63 7.43 4.74 -0.72
N VAL A 64 7.58 3.99 -1.80
CA VAL A 64 6.81 4.19 -3.02
C VAL A 64 5.92 2.97 -3.23
N PHE A 65 4.62 3.20 -3.35
CA PHE A 65 3.63 2.20 -3.70
C PHE A 65 3.18 2.45 -5.14
N ILE A 66 3.50 1.53 -6.04
CA ILE A 66 3.20 1.66 -7.47
C ILE A 66 1.97 0.83 -7.78
N ILE A 67 0.97 1.46 -8.41
CA ILE A 67 -0.25 0.82 -8.90
C ILE A 67 -0.22 0.94 -10.42
N ASP A 68 0.08 -0.17 -11.08
CA ASP A 68 0.09 -0.21 -12.53
C ASP A 68 -1.34 -0.33 -13.07
N GLU A 69 -1.64 0.40 -14.14
CA GLU A 69 -2.96 0.46 -14.76
C GLU A 69 -4.09 0.77 -13.75
N ILE A 70 -3.88 1.79 -12.93
CA ILE A 70 -4.78 2.16 -11.83
C ILE A 70 -6.24 2.39 -12.27
N ASN A 71 -6.46 2.74 -13.54
CA ASN A 71 -7.78 2.97 -14.13
C ASN A 71 -8.52 1.70 -14.56
N ARG A 72 -7.88 0.52 -14.55
CA ARG A 72 -8.54 -0.76 -14.92
C ARG A 72 -9.40 -1.34 -13.81
N GLY A 73 -9.33 -0.81 -12.59
CA GLY A 73 -10.17 -1.24 -11.47
C GLY A 73 -11.09 -0.12 -11.00
N GLU A 74 -12.21 -0.49 -10.39
CA GLU A 74 -13.07 0.45 -9.67
C GLU A 74 -12.36 0.88 -8.37
N ILE A 75 -11.49 1.88 -8.47
CA ILE A 75 -10.60 2.30 -7.39
C ILE A 75 -11.35 2.71 -6.15
N SER A 76 -12.47 3.42 -6.30
CA SER A 76 -13.34 3.79 -5.21
C SER A 76 -13.86 2.58 -4.43
N LYS A 77 -14.09 1.44 -5.11
CA LYS A 77 -14.48 0.19 -4.45
C LYS A 77 -13.27 -0.56 -3.87
N ILE A 78 -12.13 -0.54 -4.56
CA ILE A 78 -10.91 -1.21 -4.11
C ILE A 78 -10.39 -0.57 -2.82
N PHE A 79 -10.30 0.75 -2.80
CA PHE A 79 -9.86 1.48 -1.60
C PHE A 79 -10.99 1.62 -0.57
N GLY A 80 -12.26 1.62 -1.00
CA GLY A 80 -13.40 1.73 -0.09
C GLY A 80 -13.24 2.87 0.90
N GLU A 81 -13.30 2.56 2.18
CA GLU A 81 -13.10 3.51 3.27
C GLU A 81 -11.69 4.10 3.34
N LEU A 82 -10.66 3.40 2.78
CA LEU A 82 -9.28 3.88 2.71
C LEU A 82 -9.10 5.01 1.69
N PHE A 83 -10.09 5.20 0.82
CA PHE A 83 -10.07 6.23 -0.21
C PHE A 83 -9.80 7.65 0.34
N PHE A 84 -10.32 7.91 1.52
CA PHE A 84 -10.11 9.16 2.23
C PHE A 84 -8.64 9.35 2.64
N SER A 85 -7.99 8.28 3.09
CA SER A 85 -6.60 8.32 3.58
C SER A 85 -5.55 8.48 2.46
N ILE A 86 -5.96 8.41 1.18
CA ILE A 86 -5.06 8.70 0.05
C ILE A 86 -4.77 10.20 -0.03
N ASP A 87 -5.73 11.04 0.35
CA ASP A 87 -5.59 12.50 0.32
C ASP A 87 -4.41 12.94 1.22
N PRO A 88 -3.47 13.74 0.71
CA PRO A 88 -2.32 14.20 1.49
C PRO A 88 -2.69 14.87 2.81
N GLY A 89 -3.83 15.56 2.86
CA GLY A 89 -4.31 16.23 4.08
C GLY A 89 -4.84 15.30 5.17
N TYR A 90 -5.02 14.01 4.84
CA TYR A 90 -5.53 12.99 5.76
C TYR A 90 -4.55 11.81 5.95
N ARG A 91 -3.26 12.05 5.72
CA ARG A 91 -2.19 11.11 5.98
C ARG A 91 -1.83 11.09 7.47
N GLY A 92 -1.23 9.98 7.92
CA GLY A 92 -0.81 9.83 9.31
C GLY A 92 -1.97 9.52 10.27
N GLU A 93 -1.68 9.59 11.56
CA GLU A 93 -2.63 9.20 12.63
C GLU A 93 -3.91 10.07 12.65
N MET A 94 -3.83 11.33 12.22
CA MET A 94 -4.99 12.22 12.16
C MET A 94 -6.05 11.76 11.16
N GLY A 95 -5.64 11.06 10.10
CA GLY A 95 -6.53 10.46 9.11
C GLY A 95 -6.83 8.99 9.36
N SER A 96 -6.58 8.50 10.57
CA SER A 96 -6.78 7.08 10.88
C SER A 96 -8.26 6.71 10.91
N ILE A 97 -8.58 5.57 10.33
CA ILE A 97 -9.94 5.04 10.22
C ILE A 97 -10.03 3.62 10.80
N SER A 98 -11.21 3.26 11.27
CA SER A 98 -11.51 1.87 11.62
C SER A 98 -11.97 1.15 10.34
N THR A 99 -11.27 0.09 9.96
CA THR A 99 -11.66 -0.69 8.79
C THR A 99 -12.90 -1.52 9.08
N GLN A 100 -13.65 -1.89 8.05
CA GLN A 100 -14.88 -2.68 8.16
C GLN A 100 -14.71 -3.97 8.97
N TYR A 101 -13.51 -4.55 8.94
CA TYR A 101 -13.19 -5.78 9.66
C TYR A 101 -12.43 -5.56 10.97
N SER A 102 -12.26 -4.31 11.42
CA SER A 102 -11.58 -4.00 12.69
C SER A 102 -12.24 -4.69 13.88
N ASN A 103 -13.56 -4.89 13.85
CA ASN A 103 -14.32 -5.59 14.88
C ASN A 103 -14.02 -7.09 14.97
N LEU A 104 -13.40 -7.69 13.96
CA LEU A 104 -12.96 -9.10 13.97
C LEU A 104 -11.63 -9.28 14.67
N HIS A 105 -10.90 -8.20 14.90
CA HIS A 105 -9.67 -8.17 15.65
C HIS A 105 -9.95 -7.56 17.03
N GLU A 106 -9.50 -8.20 18.08
CA GLU A 106 -9.62 -7.70 19.46
C GLU A 106 -8.76 -6.44 19.71
N THR A 107 -8.07 -5.96 18.67
CA THR A 107 -7.26 -4.74 18.73
C THR A 107 -8.06 -3.59 18.16
N ASN A 108 -8.14 -2.48 18.90
CA ASN A 108 -8.70 -1.21 18.41
C ASN A 108 -7.75 -0.47 17.46
N GLU A 109 -6.89 -1.21 16.74
CA GLU A 109 -5.93 -0.62 15.81
C GLU A 109 -6.68 0.00 14.63
N LYS A 110 -6.41 1.28 14.44
CA LYS A 110 -6.91 2.03 13.28
C LYS A 110 -5.89 1.97 12.16
N PHE A 111 -6.38 1.96 10.94
CA PHE A 111 -5.55 2.02 9.75
C PHE A 111 -5.32 3.47 9.32
N TYR A 112 -4.12 3.80 8.89
CA TYR A 112 -3.80 5.04 8.20
C TYR A 112 -2.66 4.83 7.19
N ILE A 113 -2.56 5.72 6.22
CA ILE A 113 -1.44 5.74 5.29
C ILE A 113 -0.40 6.71 5.87
N PRO A 114 0.82 6.25 6.17
CA PRO A 114 1.88 7.12 6.68
C PRO A 114 2.24 8.24 5.70
N GLU A 115 2.69 9.38 6.23
CA GLU A 115 3.06 10.55 5.42
C GLU A 115 4.24 10.30 4.48
N ASN A 116 5.13 9.38 4.84
CA ASN A 116 6.31 8.99 4.07
C ASN A 116 6.03 7.94 2.98
N VAL A 117 4.77 7.59 2.74
CA VAL A 117 4.34 6.70 1.65
C VAL A 117 3.89 7.54 0.46
N TYR A 118 4.51 7.32 -0.69
CA TYR A 118 4.16 7.94 -1.97
C TYR A 118 3.42 6.93 -2.83
N ILE A 119 2.31 7.34 -3.44
CA ILE A 119 1.51 6.49 -4.32
C ILE A 119 1.69 6.99 -5.74
N ILE A 120 2.16 6.13 -6.64
CA ILE A 120 2.30 6.39 -8.07
C ILE A 120 1.35 5.44 -8.80
N GLY A 121 0.44 6.01 -9.58
CA GLY A 121 -0.44 5.23 -10.46
C GLY A 121 -0.04 5.44 -11.92
N THR A 122 0.06 4.37 -12.70
CA THR A 122 0.14 4.47 -14.16
C THR A 122 -1.23 4.25 -14.75
N MET A 123 -1.54 4.92 -15.85
CA MET A 123 -2.78 4.70 -16.56
C MET A 123 -2.59 4.98 -18.07
N ASN A 124 -3.40 4.30 -18.88
CA ASN A 124 -3.54 4.61 -20.29
C ASN A 124 -4.89 5.30 -20.50
N ASP A 125 -4.87 6.59 -20.82
CA ASP A 125 -6.08 7.42 -20.99
C ASP A 125 -6.78 7.16 -22.33
N ILE A 126 -6.09 6.54 -23.29
CA ILE A 126 -6.64 6.25 -24.61
C ILE A 126 -7.57 5.03 -24.61
N ASP A 127 -7.48 4.18 -23.59
CA ASP A 127 -8.29 2.98 -23.48
C ASP A 127 -9.74 3.34 -23.05
N ARG A 128 -10.61 3.54 -24.05
CA ARG A 128 -12.03 3.86 -23.86
C ARG A 128 -12.85 2.76 -23.17
N SER A 129 -12.27 1.59 -22.98
CA SER A 129 -12.92 0.45 -22.29
C SER A 129 -12.85 0.54 -20.77
N VAL A 130 -12.16 1.55 -20.26
CA VAL A 130 -11.89 1.71 -18.84
C VAL A 130 -12.72 2.85 -18.27
N ASP A 131 -13.27 2.65 -17.10
CA ASP A 131 -14.03 3.67 -16.38
C ASP A 131 -13.22 4.97 -16.23
N THR A 132 -13.86 6.07 -16.57
CA THR A 132 -13.24 7.39 -16.41
C THR A 132 -12.92 7.62 -14.94
N PHE A 133 -11.71 8.04 -14.69
CA PHE A 133 -11.28 8.42 -13.36
C PHE A 133 -12.26 9.41 -12.73
N ASP A 134 -12.93 8.99 -11.67
CA ASP A 134 -13.87 9.78 -10.89
C ASP A 134 -13.25 11.13 -10.49
N PHE A 135 -14.06 12.18 -10.49
CA PHE A 135 -13.64 13.52 -10.07
C PHE A 135 -13.06 13.54 -8.65
N ALA A 136 -13.57 12.69 -7.76
CA ALA A 136 -13.05 12.54 -6.41
C ALA A 136 -11.62 11.97 -6.39
N MET A 137 -11.28 11.10 -7.34
CA MET A 137 -9.92 10.59 -7.53
C MET A 137 -8.99 11.65 -8.13
N ARG A 138 -9.46 12.37 -9.15
CA ARG A 138 -8.64 13.36 -9.85
C ARG A 138 -8.05 14.40 -8.89
N ARG A 139 -8.80 14.85 -7.92
CA ARG A 139 -8.32 15.85 -6.94
C ARG A 139 -7.25 15.33 -5.96
N ARG A 140 -7.08 13.99 -5.84
CA ARG A 140 -6.13 13.36 -4.92
C ARG A 140 -4.78 13.05 -5.56
N PHE A 141 -4.72 13.07 -6.89
CA PHE A 141 -3.53 12.77 -7.64
C PHE A 141 -3.08 13.97 -8.47
N ARG A 142 -1.78 14.14 -8.58
CA ARG A 142 -1.18 15.01 -9.58
C ARG A 142 -1.01 14.21 -10.85
N PHE A 143 -1.63 14.67 -11.92
CA PHE A 143 -1.48 14.06 -13.23
C PHE A 143 -0.23 14.58 -13.92
N VAL A 144 0.53 13.68 -14.50
CA VAL A 144 1.70 13.96 -15.33
C VAL A 144 1.51 13.20 -16.62
N GLU A 145 1.34 13.93 -17.70
CA GLU A 145 1.24 13.33 -19.03
C GLU A 145 2.62 12.90 -19.51
N ILE A 146 2.71 11.67 -20.03
CA ILE A 146 3.91 11.11 -20.63
C ILE A 146 3.64 10.93 -22.13
N THR A 147 4.12 11.88 -22.92
CA THR A 147 3.99 11.84 -24.38
C THR A 147 5.20 11.14 -25.02
N ALA A 148 5.06 10.68 -26.26
CA ALA A 148 6.16 10.13 -27.03
C ALA A 148 7.32 11.14 -27.14
N GLU A 149 7.02 12.43 -27.34
CA GLU A 149 8.03 13.49 -27.43
C GLU A 149 8.78 13.68 -26.12
N SER A 150 8.07 13.62 -24.97
CA SER A 150 8.69 13.81 -23.65
C SER A 150 9.67 12.69 -23.27
N GLN A 151 9.61 11.54 -23.96
CA GLN A 151 10.42 10.36 -23.67
C GLN A 151 11.46 10.04 -24.74
N LEU A 152 11.66 10.92 -25.72
CA LEU A 152 12.66 10.71 -26.79
C LEU A 152 14.08 10.49 -26.26
N GLY A 153 14.40 11.04 -25.09
CA GLY A 153 15.71 10.87 -24.43
C GLY A 153 16.05 9.41 -24.10
N MET A 154 15.07 8.53 -23.93
CA MET A 154 15.32 7.11 -23.70
C MET A 154 16.02 6.43 -24.88
N LEU A 155 15.86 6.97 -26.10
CA LEU A 155 16.49 6.43 -27.31
C LEU A 155 18.01 6.67 -27.32
N ASP A 156 18.50 7.69 -26.63
CA ASP A 156 19.94 7.99 -26.55
C ASP A 156 20.69 6.86 -25.85
N GLU A 157 20.11 6.35 -24.75
CA GLU A 157 20.71 5.23 -24.00
C GLU A 157 20.58 3.90 -24.76
N ALA A 158 19.47 3.70 -25.49
CA ALA A 158 19.17 2.43 -26.14
C ALA A 158 19.88 2.26 -27.49
N LEU A 159 20.08 3.34 -28.27
CA LEU A 159 20.49 3.27 -29.67
C LEU A 159 21.81 4.00 -29.96
N GLY A 160 22.35 4.77 -29.03
CA GLY A 160 23.61 5.50 -29.22
C GLY A 160 23.59 6.35 -30.50
N ASP A 161 24.53 6.10 -31.42
CA ASP A 161 24.66 6.87 -32.69
C ASP A 161 23.41 6.81 -33.57
N GLY A 162 22.54 5.81 -33.43
CA GLY A 162 21.29 5.67 -34.18
C GLY A 162 20.11 6.46 -33.57
N ALA A 163 20.27 7.07 -32.41
CA ALA A 163 19.19 7.68 -31.65
C ALA A 163 18.54 8.87 -32.40
N GLU A 164 19.36 9.73 -33.03
CA GLU A 164 18.84 10.90 -33.76
C GLU A 164 17.97 10.53 -34.93
N GLU A 165 18.35 9.53 -35.70
CA GLU A 165 17.52 9.04 -36.83
C GLU A 165 16.20 8.46 -36.29
N ALA A 166 16.26 7.69 -35.21
CA ALA A 166 15.08 7.11 -34.58
C ALA A 166 14.11 8.18 -34.04
N LYS A 167 14.63 9.23 -33.39
CA LYS A 167 13.84 10.38 -32.92
C LYS A 167 13.12 11.09 -34.06
N ILE A 168 13.84 11.33 -35.18
CA ILE A 168 13.25 11.96 -36.36
C ILE A 168 12.12 11.11 -36.93
N ARG A 169 12.33 9.79 -37.05
CA ARG A 169 11.31 8.87 -37.53
C ARG A 169 10.08 8.84 -36.62
N LEU A 170 10.29 8.84 -35.31
CA LEU A 170 9.20 8.84 -34.34
C LEU A 170 8.39 10.14 -34.38
N ARG A 171 9.04 11.31 -34.48
CA ARG A 171 8.37 12.60 -34.65
C ARG A 171 7.53 12.65 -35.93
N ASN A 172 8.09 12.16 -37.05
CA ASN A 172 7.37 12.12 -38.30
C ASN A 172 6.14 11.19 -38.26
N LEU A 173 6.26 10.07 -37.54
CA LEU A 173 5.15 9.15 -37.31
C LEU A 173 4.05 9.82 -36.47
N THR A 174 4.41 10.44 -35.35
CA THR A 174 3.47 11.16 -34.49
C THR A 174 2.73 12.24 -35.24
N ALA A 175 3.44 13.09 -35.98
CA ALA A 175 2.84 14.14 -36.80
C ALA A 175 1.90 13.59 -37.88
N SER A 176 2.20 12.41 -38.42
CA SER A 176 1.33 11.77 -39.43
C SER A 176 0.05 11.23 -38.79
N ILE A 177 0.11 10.68 -37.57
CA ILE A 177 -1.05 10.20 -36.84
C ILE A 177 -1.97 11.38 -36.46
N GLU A 178 -1.42 12.45 -35.90
CA GLU A 178 -2.17 13.66 -35.52
C GLU A 178 -2.93 14.24 -36.74
N LYS A 179 -2.27 14.29 -37.89
CA LYS A 179 -2.90 14.77 -39.11
C LYS A 179 -4.06 13.88 -39.60
N VAL A 180 -3.99 12.57 -39.36
CA VAL A 180 -5.10 11.64 -39.69
C VAL A 180 -6.25 11.81 -38.73
N GLU A 181 -5.98 12.03 -37.44
CA GLU A 181 -7.00 12.29 -36.42
C GLU A 181 -7.76 13.59 -36.68
N GLU A 182 -7.06 14.67 -37.07
CA GLU A 182 -7.68 15.94 -37.46
C GLU A 182 -8.61 15.81 -38.69
N LEU A 183 -8.30 14.90 -39.61
CA LEU A 183 -9.11 14.67 -40.82
C LEU A 183 -10.33 13.77 -40.52
N SER A 184 -10.37 13.09 -39.40
CA SER A 184 -11.43 12.14 -39.01
C SER A 184 -12.39 12.68 -37.94
N SER A 185 -12.12 13.87 -37.40
CA SER A 185 -12.95 14.58 -36.43
C SER A 185 -13.86 15.63 -37.12
#